data_a6c88744bd45a9988fabbfba6ea09e64
#
_entry.id   a6c88744bd45a9988fabbfba6ea09e64
#
_cell.length_a   1.000
_cell.length_b   1.000
_cell.length_c   1.000
_cell.angle_alpha   90.00
_cell.angle_beta   90.00
_cell.angle_gamma   90.00
#
_symmetry.space_group_name_H-M   'P 1'
#
loop_
_entity.id
_entity.type
_entity.pdbx_description
1 polymer ?
#
loop_
_entity_poly.entity_id
_entity_poly.type
_entity_poly.pdbx_seq_one_letter_code
_entity_poly.pdbx_strand_id
1 'polypeptide(L)'
;QDAIPADEHMAGTLLKAFDDPEVWAAYARQLPNEDCREVEKYTRSFNYPEQSMVKTKEDLDRLGIKTFFCSNVCAAWRREKYLELGGFVKHTIFNEDMILAGTMIKQGGKIAYCAKAKVIHSHNYSAFQQFHRNFDLAVSQTMYPEVFGGIRSESEGIKLVKKSLSYCIKIGKPWLMIQVVTQSAGKLLGYKMGQRYRSLPMWLILRCTMSPSFWRGGKA
;
A
#
# COMPACT_ATOMS: atom_id res chain seq x y z
N GLN A 1 16.89 -5.82 -2.58
CA GLN A 1 15.72 -5.38 -1.80
C GLN A 1 16.17 -4.49 -0.65
N ASP A 2 15.35 -3.53 -0.29
CA ASP A 2 15.63 -2.46 0.68
C ASP A 2 14.90 -2.66 2.03
N ALA A 3 14.39 -3.87 2.30
CA ALA A 3 13.77 -4.25 3.56
C ALA A 3 14.69 -5.19 4.34
N ILE A 4 14.94 -4.84 5.61
CA ILE A 4 15.82 -5.60 6.51
C ILE A 4 14.97 -6.20 7.63
N PRO A 5 15.06 -7.52 7.92
CA PRO A 5 14.43 -8.10 9.11
C PRO A 5 14.89 -7.37 10.39
N ALA A 6 13.96 -7.06 11.28
CA ALA A 6 14.30 -6.37 12.53
C ALA A 6 14.93 -7.32 13.58
N ASP A 7 14.65 -8.63 13.45
CA ASP A 7 15.18 -9.68 14.30
C ASP A 7 15.20 -11.04 13.57
N GLU A 8 15.87 -12.02 14.11
CA GLU A 8 16.00 -13.39 13.57
C GLU A 8 14.68 -14.19 13.61
N HIS A 9 13.72 -13.79 14.42
CA HIS A 9 12.46 -14.49 14.60
C HIS A 9 11.36 -13.99 13.65
N MET A 10 11.63 -12.94 12.87
CA MET A 10 10.65 -12.27 12.00
C MET A 10 9.94 -13.26 11.07
N ALA A 11 10.69 -14.10 10.36
CA ALA A 11 10.12 -15.05 9.41
C ALA A 11 9.23 -16.10 10.10
N GLY A 12 9.72 -16.71 11.18
CA GLY A 12 8.94 -17.67 11.97
C GLY A 12 7.67 -17.05 12.55
N THR A 13 7.76 -15.79 13.01
CA THR A 13 6.59 -15.05 13.52
C THR A 13 5.56 -14.77 12.41
N LEU A 14 6.01 -14.44 11.20
CA LEU A 14 5.13 -14.21 10.05
C LEU A 14 4.42 -15.51 9.65
N LEU A 15 5.16 -16.63 9.61
CA LEU A 15 4.65 -17.92 9.15
C LEU A 15 3.60 -18.53 10.10
N LYS A 16 3.61 -18.21 11.40
CA LYS A 16 2.57 -18.63 12.34
C LYS A 16 1.16 -18.19 11.95
N ALA A 17 1.02 -17.15 11.13
CA ALA A 17 -0.28 -16.75 10.62
C ALA A 17 -0.97 -17.85 9.78
N PHE A 18 -0.19 -18.75 9.20
CA PHE A 18 -0.70 -19.86 8.38
C PHE A 18 -1.11 -21.12 9.17
N ASP A 19 -1.02 -21.08 10.51
CA ASP A 19 -1.63 -22.08 11.37
C ASP A 19 -3.18 -22.09 11.21
N ASP A 20 -3.77 -20.93 10.85
CA ASP A 20 -5.14 -20.85 10.33
C ASP A 20 -5.13 -21.20 8.82
N PRO A 21 -5.76 -22.31 8.39
CA PRO A 21 -5.80 -22.73 7.00
C PRO A 21 -6.53 -21.74 6.07
N GLU A 22 -7.40 -20.90 6.60
CA GLU A 22 -8.13 -19.87 5.85
C GLU A 22 -7.28 -18.62 5.61
N VAL A 23 -6.11 -18.47 6.27
CA VAL A 23 -5.16 -17.41 5.97
C VAL A 23 -4.38 -17.79 4.71
N TRP A 24 -4.59 -17.01 3.64
CA TRP A 24 -3.97 -17.22 2.34
C TRP A 24 -2.78 -16.31 2.08
N ALA A 25 -2.71 -15.19 2.78
CA ALA A 25 -1.53 -14.32 2.77
C ALA A 25 -1.31 -13.67 4.14
N ALA A 26 -0.05 -13.36 4.43
CA ALA A 26 0.36 -12.65 5.64
C ALA A 26 1.44 -11.62 5.30
N TYR A 27 1.46 -10.47 6.00
CA TYR A 27 2.48 -9.45 5.81
C TYR A 27 2.94 -8.86 7.12
N ALA A 28 4.22 -8.44 7.11
CA ALA A 28 4.93 -7.94 8.28
C ALA A 28 4.67 -6.43 8.52
N ARG A 29 4.93 -6.01 9.74
CA ARG A 29 4.99 -4.60 10.15
C ARG A 29 6.25 -3.94 9.60
N GLN A 30 6.09 -2.81 8.91
CA GLN A 30 7.21 -1.99 8.46
C GLN A 30 7.53 -0.91 9.50
N LEU A 31 8.75 -0.94 10.00
CA LEU A 31 9.32 0.09 10.87
C LEU A 31 10.09 1.12 10.03
N PRO A 32 10.16 2.38 10.48
CA PRO A 32 10.95 3.39 9.78
C PRO A 32 12.46 3.15 9.90
N ASN A 33 13.21 3.51 8.86
CA ASN A 33 14.67 3.61 8.90
C ASN A 33 15.10 4.72 9.87
N GLU A 34 16.38 4.74 10.28
CA GLU A 34 16.93 5.76 11.17
C GLU A 34 16.82 7.18 10.58
N ASP A 35 17.08 7.34 9.28
CA ASP A 35 17.00 8.60 8.52
C ASP A 35 15.58 9.03 8.17
N CYS A 36 14.56 8.27 8.60
CA CYS A 36 13.17 8.52 8.25
C CYS A 36 12.68 9.85 8.84
N ARG A 37 12.07 10.69 8.02
CA ARG A 37 11.51 12.00 8.43
C ARG A 37 10.28 11.81 9.35
N GLU A 38 10.06 12.76 10.26
CA GLU A 38 8.99 12.70 11.26
C GLU A 38 7.59 12.42 10.70
N VAL A 39 7.23 13.10 9.61
CA VAL A 39 5.92 12.90 8.94
C VAL A 39 5.80 11.48 8.40
N GLU A 40 6.89 10.92 7.87
CA GLU A 40 6.90 9.55 7.35
C GLU A 40 6.89 8.53 8.48
N LYS A 41 7.61 8.76 9.59
CA LYS A 41 7.54 7.92 10.81
C LYS A 41 6.10 7.81 11.29
N TYR A 42 5.39 8.94 11.36
CA TYR A 42 3.98 8.95 11.75
C TYR A 42 3.10 8.20 10.74
N THR A 43 3.32 8.42 9.43
CA THR A 43 2.58 7.73 8.36
C THR A 43 2.77 6.21 8.45
N ARG A 44 4.00 5.75 8.75
CA ARG A 44 4.29 4.34 8.99
C ARG A 44 3.51 3.79 10.18
N SER A 45 3.57 4.44 11.33
CA SER A 45 2.85 3.99 12.52
C SER A 45 1.33 3.95 12.32
N PHE A 46 0.78 4.86 11.52
CA PHE A 46 -0.64 4.86 11.16
C PHE A 46 -1.01 3.68 10.24
N ASN A 47 -0.17 3.35 9.26
CA ASN A 47 -0.44 2.28 8.29
C ASN A 47 -0.07 0.89 8.83
N TYR A 48 0.88 0.82 9.76
CA TYR A 48 1.38 -0.41 10.37
C TYR A 48 1.28 -0.33 11.91
N PRO A 49 0.05 -0.41 12.47
CA PRO A 49 -0.16 -0.29 13.91
C PRO A 49 0.48 -1.43 14.70
N GLU A 50 0.54 -1.28 16.03
CA GLU A 50 1.14 -2.29 16.91
C GLU A 50 0.31 -3.55 17.12
N GLN A 51 -0.96 -3.50 16.73
CA GLN A 51 -1.88 -4.61 16.89
C GLN A 51 -2.00 -5.39 15.58
N SER A 52 -1.82 -6.71 15.66
CA SER A 52 -2.09 -7.63 14.56
C SER A 52 -3.58 -7.69 14.23
N MET A 53 -3.89 -8.02 12.99
CA MET A 53 -5.28 -8.09 12.50
C MET A 53 -5.38 -9.16 11.41
N VAL A 54 -6.43 -9.94 11.44
CA VAL A 54 -6.85 -10.77 10.31
C VAL A 54 -7.99 -10.05 9.60
N LYS A 55 -7.89 -9.92 8.30
CA LYS A 55 -8.85 -9.21 7.44
C LYS A 55 -9.58 -10.21 6.58
N THR A 56 -10.90 -10.01 6.47
CA THR A 56 -11.82 -10.85 5.74
C THR A 56 -12.71 -9.99 4.83
N LYS A 57 -13.57 -10.61 4.04
CA LYS A 57 -14.52 -9.91 3.16
C LYS A 57 -15.50 -9.01 3.95
N GLU A 58 -15.87 -9.41 5.17
CA GLU A 58 -16.76 -8.67 6.05
C GLU A 58 -16.17 -7.33 6.52
N ASP A 59 -14.84 -7.18 6.41
CA ASP A 59 -14.15 -5.93 6.75
C ASP A 59 -14.25 -4.85 5.67
N LEU A 60 -14.80 -5.15 4.49
CA LEU A 60 -14.85 -4.20 3.36
C LEU A 60 -15.59 -2.91 3.71
N ASP A 61 -16.70 -2.99 4.43
CA ASP A 61 -17.47 -1.81 4.84
C ASP A 61 -16.70 -0.94 5.84
N ARG A 62 -15.93 -1.56 6.72
CA ARG A 62 -15.18 -0.89 7.80
C ARG A 62 -13.83 -0.37 7.35
N LEU A 63 -13.07 -1.19 6.60
CA LEU A 63 -11.69 -0.89 6.19
C LEU A 63 -11.57 -0.37 4.76
N GLY A 64 -12.62 -0.52 3.93
CA GLY A 64 -12.56 -0.17 2.52
C GLY A 64 -11.40 -0.88 1.81
N ILE A 65 -10.67 -0.12 1.00
CA ILE A 65 -9.51 -0.65 0.24
C ILE A 65 -8.39 -1.23 1.12
N LYS A 66 -8.29 -0.84 2.39
CA LYS A 66 -7.30 -1.41 3.32
C LYS A 66 -7.54 -2.90 3.61
N THR A 67 -8.73 -3.41 3.36
CA THR A 67 -9.01 -4.86 3.45
C THR A 67 -8.08 -5.65 2.54
N PHE A 68 -7.75 -5.12 1.35
CA PHE A 68 -6.88 -5.76 0.36
C PHE A 68 -5.39 -5.47 0.57
N PHE A 69 -5.04 -4.60 1.51
CA PHE A 69 -3.66 -4.22 1.71
C PHE A 69 -2.83 -5.41 2.20
N CYS A 70 -1.84 -5.81 1.39
CA CYS A 70 -0.84 -6.83 1.69
C CYS A 70 0.46 -6.41 1.00
N SER A 71 1.46 -5.97 1.75
CA SER A 71 2.64 -5.35 1.15
C SER A 71 3.73 -6.37 0.86
N ASN A 72 4.12 -6.50 -0.40
CA ASN A 72 5.23 -7.35 -0.87
C ASN A 72 6.62 -6.93 -0.36
N VAL A 73 6.74 -5.81 0.34
CA VAL A 73 7.98 -5.48 1.06
C VAL A 73 8.39 -6.62 1.99
N CYS A 74 7.42 -7.22 2.70
CA CYS A 74 7.61 -8.47 3.43
C CYS A 74 6.26 -9.16 3.58
N ALA A 75 5.96 -10.08 2.69
CA ALA A 75 4.74 -10.88 2.68
C ALA A 75 5.05 -12.35 2.43
N ALA A 76 4.17 -13.21 2.92
CA ALA A 76 4.14 -14.65 2.62
C ALA A 76 2.77 -15.00 2.06
N TRP A 77 2.74 -15.93 1.13
CA TRP A 77 1.55 -16.35 0.40
C TRP A 77 1.40 -17.87 0.49
N ARG A 78 0.21 -18.37 0.78
CA ARG A 78 -0.07 -19.82 0.74
C ARG A 78 0.09 -20.30 -0.70
N ARG A 79 1.13 -21.11 -0.95
CA ARG A 79 1.56 -21.49 -2.29
C ARG A 79 0.43 -22.10 -3.13
N GLU A 80 -0.38 -22.98 -2.53
CA GLU A 80 -1.51 -23.62 -3.21
C GLU A 80 -2.50 -22.57 -3.73
N LYS A 81 -2.92 -21.64 -2.87
CA LYS A 81 -3.85 -20.56 -3.23
C LYS A 81 -3.26 -19.54 -4.20
N TYR A 82 -1.97 -19.26 -4.06
CA TYR A 82 -1.25 -18.42 -5.02
C TYR A 82 -1.29 -19.01 -6.42
N LEU A 83 -1.02 -20.32 -6.57
CA LEU A 83 -1.03 -21.01 -7.86
C LEU A 83 -2.44 -21.19 -8.43
N GLU A 84 -3.41 -21.55 -7.57
CA GLU A 84 -4.83 -21.70 -7.93
C GLU A 84 -5.40 -20.41 -8.55
N LEU A 85 -5.02 -19.25 -7.99
CA LEU A 85 -5.46 -17.94 -8.46
C LEU A 85 -4.61 -17.35 -9.60
N GLY A 86 -3.63 -18.10 -10.11
CA GLY A 86 -2.77 -17.65 -11.21
C GLY A 86 -1.61 -16.74 -10.81
N GLY A 87 -1.39 -16.54 -9.50
CA GLY A 87 -0.29 -15.73 -8.97
C GLY A 87 -0.45 -14.23 -9.18
N PHE A 88 0.67 -13.51 -9.17
CA PHE A 88 0.67 -12.09 -9.48
C PHE A 88 0.33 -11.82 -10.95
N VAL A 89 -0.47 -10.78 -11.17
CA VAL A 89 -0.78 -10.32 -12.52
C VAL A 89 0.49 -9.93 -13.27
N LYS A 90 0.59 -10.34 -14.55
CA LYS A 90 1.79 -10.11 -15.38
C LYS A 90 1.88 -8.69 -15.93
N HIS A 91 0.75 -7.98 -16.02
CA HIS A 91 0.69 -6.66 -16.63
C HIS A 91 0.01 -5.66 -15.69
N THR A 92 0.79 -5.05 -14.82
CA THR A 92 0.35 -3.92 -13.99
C THR A 92 1.53 -2.98 -13.75
N ILE A 93 1.24 -1.69 -13.56
CA ILE A 93 2.25 -0.68 -13.24
C ILE A 93 2.54 -0.64 -11.73
N PHE A 94 1.59 -1.10 -10.91
CA PHE A 94 1.64 -1.05 -9.46
C PHE A 94 0.63 -2.02 -8.85
N ASN A 95 0.65 -2.23 -7.52
CA ASN A 95 -0.36 -2.97 -6.75
C ASN A 95 -0.52 -4.47 -7.09
N GLU A 96 0.45 -5.15 -7.66
CA GLU A 96 0.36 -6.58 -7.92
C GLU A 96 -0.02 -7.38 -6.66
N ASP A 97 0.48 -6.95 -5.51
CA ASP A 97 0.19 -7.53 -4.20
C ASP A 97 -1.25 -7.27 -3.76
N MET A 98 -1.75 -6.06 -3.92
CA MET A 98 -3.13 -5.73 -3.56
C MET A 98 -4.15 -6.34 -4.53
N ILE A 99 -3.80 -6.52 -5.81
CA ILE A 99 -4.66 -7.18 -6.79
C ILE A 99 -4.86 -8.64 -6.38
N LEU A 100 -3.77 -9.36 -6.09
CA LEU A 100 -3.85 -10.75 -5.64
C LEU A 100 -4.56 -10.87 -4.28
N ALA A 101 -4.19 -10.04 -3.30
CA ALA A 101 -4.83 -10.03 -1.98
C ALA A 101 -6.33 -9.72 -2.07
N GLY A 102 -6.73 -8.77 -2.91
CA GLY A 102 -8.13 -8.45 -3.16
C GLY A 102 -8.90 -9.60 -3.79
N THR A 103 -8.27 -10.31 -4.72
CA THR A 103 -8.82 -11.53 -5.31
C THR A 103 -9.00 -12.61 -4.24
N MET A 104 -8.00 -12.83 -3.39
CA MET A 104 -8.08 -13.79 -2.27
C MET A 104 -9.23 -13.48 -1.30
N ILE A 105 -9.36 -12.21 -0.88
CA ILE A 105 -10.45 -11.75 -0.01
C ILE A 105 -11.83 -12.00 -0.66
N LYS A 106 -11.99 -11.68 -1.94
CA LYS A 106 -13.25 -11.88 -2.66
C LYS A 106 -13.61 -13.35 -2.82
N GLN A 107 -12.62 -14.23 -2.84
CA GLN A 107 -12.76 -15.69 -2.89
C GLN A 107 -12.96 -16.33 -1.50
N GLY A 108 -13.04 -15.53 -0.42
CA GLY A 108 -13.27 -16.00 0.95
C GLY A 108 -12.00 -16.28 1.76
N GLY A 109 -10.81 -16.04 1.21
CA GLY A 109 -9.55 -16.15 1.94
C GLY A 109 -9.37 -15.00 2.93
N LYS A 110 -8.49 -15.21 3.92
CA LYS A 110 -8.13 -14.22 4.94
C LYS A 110 -6.71 -13.68 4.68
N ILE A 111 -6.49 -12.40 5.01
CA ILE A 111 -5.18 -11.74 4.97
C ILE A 111 -4.76 -11.35 6.39
N ALA A 112 -3.63 -11.87 6.87
CA ALA A 112 -3.11 -11.57 8.19
C ALA A 112 -2.09 -10.42 8.16
N TYR A 113 -2.30 -9.41 8.96
CA TYR A 113 -1.29 -8.43 9.34
C TYR A 113 -0.62 -8.88 10.63
N CYS A 114 0.68 -9.12 10.58
CA CYS A 114 1.47 -9.65 11.68
C CYS A 114 2.33 -8.53 12.29
N ALA A 115 1.81 -7.81 13.30
CA ALA A 115 2.51 -6.68 13.93
C ALA A 115 3.79 -7.06 14.67
N LYS A 116 3.92 -8.32 15.11
CA LYS A 116 5.11 -8.85 15.78
C LYS A 116 6.21 -9.26 14.79
N ALA A 117 5.88 -9.60 13.56
CA ALA A 117 6.85 -9.79 12.48
C ALA A 117 7.25 -8.41 11.94
N LYS A 118 8.49 -8.00 12.13
CA LYS A 118 8.94 -6.62 11.87
C LYS A 118 10.05 -6.59 10.83
N VAL A 119 9.95 -5.63 9.90
CA VAL A 119 11.03 -5.28 8.96
C VAL A 119 11.28 -3.79 9.00
N ILE A 120 12.53 -3.37 8.78
CA ILE A 120 12.92 -1.98 8.66
C ILE A 120 12.82 -1.60 7.18
N HIS A 121 11.94 -0.66 6.88
CA HIS A 121 11.72 -0.17 5.51
C HIS A 121 10.93 1.14 5.51
N SER A 122 11.47 2.17 4.92
CA SER A 122 10.78 3.44 4.69
C SER A 122 11.38 4.21 3.51
N HIS A 123 10.64 5.18 3.01
CA HIS A 123 11.08 6.10 1.96
C HIS A 123 10.70 7.53 2.32
N ASN A 124 11.64 8.46 2.14
CA ASN A 124 11.42 9.89 2.36
C ASN A 124 10.96 10.59 1.07
N TYR A 125 9.78 10.22 0.55
CA TYR A 125 9.27 10.82 -0.69
C TYR A 125 8.98 12.32 -0.56
N SER A 126 9.35 13.08 -1.59
CA SER A 126 8.90 14.46 -1.80
C SER A 126 7.43 14.50 -2.22
N ALA A 127 6.80 15.70 -2.20
CA ALA A 127 5.44 15.87 -2.69
C ALA A 127 5.29 15.47 -4.17
N PHE A 128 6.33 15.73 -4.99
CA PHE A 128 6.36 15.36 -6.40
C PHE A 128 6.45 13.85 -6.60
N GLN A 129 7.31 13.16 -5.86
CA GLN A 129 7.38 11.69 -5.87
C GLN A 129 6.07 11.05 -5.38
N GLN A 130 5.41 11.65 -4.37
CA GLN A 130 4.09 11.22 -3.93
C GLN A 130 3.02 11.38 -5.01
N PHE A 131 3.10 12.46 -5.81
CA PHE A 131 2.22 12.64 -6.97
C PHE A 131 2.38 11.51 -7.98
N HIS A 132 3.61 11.24 -8.45
CA HIS A 132 3.88 10.20 -9.45
C HIS A 132 3.47 8.81 -8.95
N ARG A 133 3.83 8.48 -7.70
CA ARG A 133 3.48 7.19 -7.10
C ARG A 133 1.96 7.00 -7.03
N ASN A 134 1.21 8.03 -6.64
CA ASN A 134 -0.25 7.94 -6.54
C ASN A 134 -0.93 7.99 -7.91
N PHE A 135 -0.31 8.59 -8.93
CA PHE A 135 -0.74 8.46 -10.32
C PHE A 135 -0.69 6.99 -10.75
N ASP A 136 0.45 6.33 -10.61
CA ASP A 136 0.62 4.92 -11.00
C ASP A 136 -0.29 3.99 -10.19
N LEU A 137 -0.46 4.26 -8.89
CA LEU A 137 -1.39 3.53 -8.03
C LEU A 137 -2.82 3.61 -8.55
N ALA A 138 -3.29 4.79 -8.92
CA ALA A 138 -4.65 4.99 -9.43
C ALA A 138 -4.84 4.40 -10.84
N VAL A 139 -3.81 4.45 -11.70
CA VAL A 139 -3.80 3.76 -12.99
C VAL A 139 -4.03 2.27 -12.77
N SER A 140 -3.23 1.64 -11.91
CA SER A 140 -3.36 0.22 -11.59
C SER A 140 -4.76 -0.13 -11.08
N GLN A 141 -5.31 0.63 -10.13
CA GLN A 141 -6.67 0.40 -9.61
C GLN A 141 -7.75 0.54 -10.70
N THR A 142 -7.56 1.46 -11.64
CA THR A 142 -8.49 1.65 -12.77
C THR A 142 -8.39 0.54 -13.81
N MET A 143 -7.23 -0.11 -13.92
CA MET A 143 -7.01 -1.26 -14.81
C MET A 143 -7.70 -2.54 -14.31
N TYR A 144 -7.91 -2.66 -12.99
CA TYR A 144 -8.49 -3.84 -12.34
C TYR A 144 -9.80 -3.52 -11.59
N PRO A 145 -10.84 -3.06 -12.32
CA PRO A 145 -12.13 -2.68 -11.71
C PRO A 145 -12.85 -3.87 -11.04
N GLU A 146 -12.58 -5.12 -11.47
CA GLU A 146 -13.10 -6.33 -10.86
C GLU A 146 -12.59 -6.54 -9.43
N VAL A 147 -11.41 -5.98 -9.10
CA VAL A 147 -10.86 -6.02 -7.74
C VAL A 147 -11.25 -4.77 -6.97
N PHE A 148 -11.06 -3.58 -7.53
CA PHE A 148 -11.15 -2.30 -6.81
C PHE A 148 -12.46 -1.55 -7.01
N GLY A 149 -13.30 -1.97 -7.97
CA GLY A 149 -14.55 -1.28 -8.28
C GLY A 149 -15.52 -1.21 -7.09
N GLY A 150 -16.13 -0.05 -6.89
CA GLY A 150 -17.10 0.18 -5.80
C GLY A 150 -16.51 0.33 -4.41
N ILE A 151 -15.19 0.22 -4.22
CA ILE A 151 -14.55 0.27 -2.90
C ILE A 151 -14.11 1.69 -2.58
N ARG A 152 -14.48 2.18 -1.40
CA ARG A 152 -14.11 3.51 -0.93
C ARG A 152 -12.63 3.57 -0.53
N SER A 153 -11.85 4.47 -1.13
CA SER A 153 -10.43 4.68 -0.83
C SER A 153 -10.15 6.04 -0.18
N GLU A 154 -11.01 7.04 -0.37
CA GLU A 154 -10.73 8.43 -0.01
C GLU A 154 -10.85 8.73 1.49
N SER A 155 -11.73 8.05 2.23
CA SER A 155 -11.97 8.29 3.66
C SER A 155 -10.71 8.07 4.52
N GLU A 156 -9.91 7.08 4.22
CA GLU A 156 -8.67 6.78 4.95
C GLU A 156 -7.57 7.82 4.70
N GLY A 157 -7.50 8.36 3.48
CA GLY A 157 -6.59 9.47 3.17
C GLY A 157 -6.90 10.72 3.99
N ILE A 158 -8.17 11.12 4.06
CA ILE A 158 -8.61 12.28 4.86
C ILE A 158 -8.33 12.05 6.34
N LYS A 159 -8.60 10.86 6.86
CA LYS A 159 -8.32 10.49 8.25
C LYS A 159 -6.83 10.57 8.59
N LEU A 160 -5.95 10.09 7.69
CA LEU A 160 -4.51 10.20 7.85
C LEU A 160 -4.06 11.67 7.88
N VAL A 161 -4.55 12.52 6.97
CA VAL A 161 -4.20 13.95 6.94
C VAL A 161 -4.57 14.63 8.26
N LYS A 162 -5.81 14.50 8.72
CA LYS A 162 -6.28 15.09 9.99
C LYS A 162 -5.41 14.64 11.16
N LYS A 163 -5.12 13.36 11.27
CA LYS A 163 -4.28 12.81 12.34
C LYS A 163 -2.82 13.28 12.23
N SER A 164 -2.26 13.39 11.02
CA SER A 164 -0.90 13.89 10.80
C SER A 164 -0.76 15.36 11.20
N LEU A 165 -1.75 16.21 10.89
CA LEU A 165 -1.76 17.61 11.31
C LEU A 165 -1.82 17.74 12.84
N SER A 166 -2.70 16.95 13.48
CA SER A 166 -2.78 16.89 14.94
C SER A 166 -1.47 16.42 15.58
N TYR A 167 -0.82 15.43 14.98
CA TYR A 167 0.48 14.93 15.43
C TYR A 167 1.56 16.02 15.37
N CYS A 168 1.64 16.82 14.28
CA CYS A 168 2.61 17.91 14.15
C CYS A 168 2.48 18.93 15.29
N ILE A 169 1.26 19.25 15.69
CA ILE A 169 0.99 20.15 16.84
C ILE A 169 1.45 19.48 18.13
N LYS A 170 1.06 18.21 18.35
CA LYS A 170 1.37 17.46 19.56
C LYS A 170 2.87 17.34 19.84
N ILE A 171 3.70 17.19 18.80
CA ILE A 171 5.17 17.09 18.94
C ILE A 171 5.88 18.46 18.96
N GLY A 172 5.14 19.58 18.99
CA GLY A 172 5.69 20.95 19.00
C GLY A 172 6.37 21.37 17.69
N LYS A 173 6.06 20.73 16.54
CA LYS A 173 6.66 21.02 15.22
C LYS A 173 5.60 21.44 14.19
N PRO A 174 4.85 22.54 14.41
CA PRO A 174 3.74 22.94 13.53
C PRO A 174 4.18 23.27 12.09
N TRP A 175 5.45 23.65 11.85
CA TRP A 175 5.98 23.89 10.49
C TRP A 175 5.92 22.65 9.60
N LEU A 176 5.92 21.44 10.18
CA LEU A 176 5.77 20.19 9.42
C LEU A 176 4.37 20.05 8.79
N MET A 177 3.38 20.83 9.22
CA MET A 177 2.05 20.84 8.60
C MET A 177 2.11 21.25 7.12
N ILE A 178 3.04 22.11 6.73
CA ILE A 178 3.28 22.47 5.31
C ILE A 178 3.67 21.22 4.51
N GLN A 179 4.57 20.41 5.06
CA GLN A 179 4.97 19.14 4.44
C GLN A 179 3.78 18.16 4.33
N VAL A 180 2.98 18.02 5.38
CA VAL A 180 1.79 17.16 5.37
C VAL A 180 0.80 17.60 4.28
N VAL A 181 0.52 18.91 4.19
CA VAL A 181 -0.41 19.47 3.20
C VAL A 181 0.11 19.29 1.78
N THR A 182 1.37 19.66 1.51
CA THR A 182 1.96 19.56 0.18
C THR A 182 2.06 18.12 -0.32
N GLN A 183 2.47 17.18 0.54
CA GLN A 183 2.50 15.75 0.20
C GLN A 183 1.10 15.19 -0.03
N SER A 184 0.12 15.61 0.78
CA SER A 184 -1.27 15.16 0.63
C SER A 184 -1.91 15.70 -0.63
N ALA A 185 -1.62 16.97 -0.99
CA ALA A 185 -2.03 17.55 -2.26
C ALA A 185 -1.42 16.78 -3.45
N GLY A 186 -0.11 16.48 -3.39
CA GLY A 186 0.56 15.66 -4.39
C GLY A 186 -0.11 14.29 -4.56
N LYS A 187 -0.38 13.59 -3.46
CA LYS A 187 -1.09 12.29 -3.47
C LYS A 187 -2.47 12.41 -4.13
N LEU A 188 -3.27 13.39 -3.72
CA LEU A 188 -4.63 13.58 -4.23
C LEU A 188 -4.64 13.92 -5.71
N LEU A 189 -3.79 14.85 -6.15
CA LEU A 189 -3.69 15.25 -7.55
C LEU A 189 -3.23 14.09 -8.43
N GLY A 190 -2.18 13.38 -8.01
CA GLY A 190 -1.71 12.19 -8.71
C GLY A 190 -2.79 11.13 -8.84
N TYR A 191 -3.47 10.84 -7.75
CA TYR A 191 -4.56 9.86 -7.72
C TYR A 191 -5.72 10.25 -8.68
N LYS A 192 -6.20 11.50 -8.60
CA LYS A 192 -7.29 11.97 -9.48
C LYS A 192 -6.91 11.99 -10.96
N MET A 193 -5.66 12.33 -11.27
CA MET A 193 -5.15 12.26 -12.65
C MET A 193 -5.01 10.81 -13.11
N GLY A 194 -4.47 9.93 -12.27
CA GLY A 194 -4.32 8.51 -12.58
C GLY A 194 -5.65 7.81 -12.82
N GLN A 195 -6.71 8.15 -12.08
CA GLN A 195 -8.06 7.65 -12.34
C GLN A 195 -8.57 7.98 -13.76
N ARG A 196 -8.07 9.07 -14.34
CA ARG A 196 -8.47 9.56 -15.66
C ARG A 196 -7.43 9.32 -16.75
N TYR A 197 -6.45 8.44 -16.51
CA TYR A 197 -5.32 8.25 -17.42
C TYR A 197 -5.71 7.96 -18.86
N ARG A 198 -6.84 7.27 -19.10
CA ARG A 198 -7.33 6.94 -20.44
C ARG A 198 -7.71 8.17 -21.28
N SER A 199 -8.02 9.30 -20.64
CA SER A 199 -8.34 10.57 -21.31
C SER A 199 -7.14 11.50 -21.46
N LEU A 200 -5.95 11.11 -20.93
CA LEU A 200 -4.75 11.93 -20.99
C LEU A 200 -3.90 11.58 -22.22
N PRO A 201 -3.27 12.59 -22.86
CA PRO A 201 -2.33 12.32 -23.94
C PRO A 201 -1.05 11.64 -23.40
N MET A 202 -0.43 10.79 -24.23
CA MET A 202 0.73 9.97 -23.80
C MET A 202 1.89 10.81 -23.25
N TRP A 203 2.18 11.98 -23.83
CA TRP A 203 3.25 12.85 -23.33
C TRP A 203 3.02 13.30 -21.88
N LEU A 204 1.76 13.50 -21.48
CA LEU A 204 1.41 13.89 -20.12
C LEU A 204 1.48 12.69 -19.17
N ILE A 205 1.01 11.51 -19.59
CA ILE A 205 1.16 10.26 -18.84
C ILE A 205 2.63 10.00 -18.52
N LEU A 206 3.53 10.12 -19.52
CA LEU A 206 4.96 9.91 -19.33
C LEU A 206 5.61 10.91 -18.35
N ARG A 207 5.00 12.08 -18.18
CA ARG A 207 5.45 13.06 -17.16
C ARG A 207 4.87 12.80 -15.77
N CYS A 208 3.75 12.07 -15.69
CA CYS A 208 3.06 11.79 -14.43
C CYS A 208 3.46 10.47 -13.79
N THR A 209 4.01 9.53 -14.57
CA THR A 209 4.35 8.19 -14.09
C THR A 209 5.76 8.12 -13.47
N MET A 210 5.97 7.22 -12.50
CA MET A 210 7.30 6.78 -12.07
C MET A 210 7.89 5.69 -12.97
N SER A 211 7.08 5.05 -13.82
CA SER A 211 7.45 3.89 -14.64
C SER A 211 7.23 4.14 -16.13
N PRO A 212 8.02 5.04 -16.78
CA PRO A 212 7.84 5.34 -18.21
C PRO A 212 8.01 4.12 -19.13
N SER A 213 8.80 3.10 -18.71
CA SER A 213 9.00 1.86 -19.45
C SER A 213 7.72 1.06 -19.62
N PHE A 214 6.84 1.05 -18.63
CA PHE A 214 5.54 0.40 -18.71
C PHE A 214 4.71 0.93 -19.90
N TRP A 215 4.73 2.25 -20.12
CA TRP A 215 3.95 2.93 -21.16
C TRP A 215 4.58 2.86 -22.55
N ARG A 216 5.89 2.66 -22.66
CA ARG A 216 6.62 2.60 -23.93
C ARG A 216 6.61 1.22 -24.57
N GLY A 217 5.78 0.31 -24.10
CA GLY A 217 5.68 -1.03 -24.66
C GLY A 217 6.90 -1.87 -24.36
N GLY A 218 7.40 -1.80 -23.13
CA GLY A 218 8.41 -2.74 -22.66
C GLY A 218 7.88 -4.16 -22.84
N LYS A 219 8.31 -4.84 -23.90
CA LYS A 219 8.15 -6.29 -24.02
C LYS A 219 8.94 -6.87 -22.85
N ALA A 220 8.23 -7.43 -21.86
CA ALA A 220 8.82 -8.30 -20.88
C ALA A 220 9.20 -9.60 -21.54
#